data_f506b850c0fefb9da95262d9715eb08d
#
_entry.id   f506b850c0fefb9da95262d9715eb08d
#
_cell.length_a   1.000
_cell.length_b   1.000
_cell.length_c   1.000
_cell.angle_alpha   90.00
_cell.angle_beta   90.00
_cell.angle_gamma   90.00
#
_symmetry.space_group_name_H-M   'P 1'
#
loop_
_entity.id
_entity.type
_entity.pdbx_description
1 polymer ?
#
loop_
_entity_poly.entity_id
_entity_poly.type
_entity_poly.pdbx_seq_one_letter_code
_entity_poly.pdbx_strand_id
1 'polypeptide(L)'
;MNTYLGLGALALGLLMAPVAASAESCVGNCGVATPNGDVTAPPAFGPGYRFVSTFGGIGGAGQLPGIGGTNGSLYTTSSFTADAGSQMVFYFNFITSDGTGSFPDYAWASLNTDGEQLVLFTARTVVGLANTVPGFGLPGMAPGVVLDPATTPITPGASNWAQLGSSSGACYMGLGNGCGSTGWVKSTYTVTVAGTYTLQFGTSNFGDTAYDTGLAFSGIQIDGTVVDPPVVPEPATWAMMIAGFGLVGVAVRRRRVVVA
;
A
#
# COMPACT_ATOMS: atom_id res chain seq x y z
N MET A 1 -12.02 -21.21 72.39
CA MET A 1 -12.93 -20.94 71.25
C MET A 1 -12.29 -19.85 70.40
N ASN A 2 -11.52 -20.21 69.37
CA ASN A 2 -10.86 -19.27 68.47
C ASN A 2 -11.52 -19.37 67.13
N THR A 3 -12.23 -18.30 66.72
CA THR A 3 -12.88 -18.14 65.44
C THR A 3 -11.89 -17.45 64.50
N TYR A 4 -11.41 -18.13 63.44
CA TYR A 4 -10.65 -17.53 62.33
C TYR A 4 -11.63 -17.04 61.29
N LEU A 5 -11.66 -15.73 61.07
CA LEU A 5 -12.29 -15.12 59.91
C LEU A 5 -11.31 -15.21 58.73
N GLY A 6 -11.65 -16.01 57.71
CA GLY A 6 -10.95 -16.03 56.45
C GLY A 6 -11.38 -14.85 55.57
N LEU A 7 -10.45 -13.94 55.25
CA LEU A 7 -10.64 -12.93 54.17
C LEU A 7 -10.48 -13.63 52.81
N GLY A 8 -11.57 -13.77 52.08
CA GLY A 8 -11.56 -14.16 50.67
C GLY A 8 -11.13 -12.95 49.79
N ALA A 9 -9.97 -13.02 49.18
CA ALA A 9 -9.54 -12.07 48.18
C ALA A 9 -10.29 -12.32 46.86
N LEU A 10 -11.20 -11.42 46.47
CA LEU A 10 -11.84 -11.41 45.15
C LEU A 10 -10.82 -10.89 44.13
N ALA A 11 -10.24 -11.77 43.32
CA ALA A 11 -9.44 -11.39 42.19
C ALA A 11 -10.38 -10.89 41.08
N LEU A 12 -10.44 -9.58 40.86
CA LEU A 12 -11.11 -8.96 39.70
C LEU A 12 -10.23 -9.19 38.49
N GLY A 13 -10.52 -10.25 37.70
CA GLY A 13 -9.92 -10.46 36.41
C GLY A 13 -10.42 -9.38 35.44
N LEU A 14 -9.54 -8.46 35.02
CA LEU A 14 -9.80 -7.59 33.87
C LEU A 14 -9.90 -8.47 32.62
N LEU A 15 -11.10 -8.69 32.14
CA LEU A 15 -11.36 -9.22 30.79
C LEU A 15 -10.97 -8.13 29.79
N MET A 16 -9.75 -8.19 29.26
CA MET A 16 -9.39 -7.43 28.06
C MET A 16 -10.17 -8.04 26.92
N ALA A 17 -11.17 -7.31 26.43
CA ALA A 17 -11.84 -7.66 25.18
C ALA A 17 -10.80 -7.59 24.05
N PRO A 18 -10.72 -8.61 23.17
CA PRO A 18 -9.84 -8.53 22.02
C PRO A 18 -10.29 -7.35 21.13
N VAL A 19 -9.38 -6.43 20.86
CA VAL A 19 -9.60 -5.39 19.87
C VAL A 19 -9.73 -6.13 18.53
N ALA A 20 -10.87 -5.97 17.87
CA ALA A 20 -11.07 -6.56 16.54
C ALA A 20 -10.03 -5.99 15.57
N ALA A 21 -9.15 -6.86 15.03
CA ALA A 21 -8.22 -6.44 14.00
C ALA A 21 -9.01 -5.98 12.78
N SER A 22 -8.75 -4.76 12.29
CA SER A 22 -9.29 -4.29 11.02
C SER A 22 -8.68 -5.11 9.89
N ALA A 23 -9.51 -5.62 8.98
CA ALA A 23 -9.05 -6.32 7.80
C ALA A 23 -8.54 -5.33 6.74
N GLU A 24 -7.66 -5.79 5.85
CA GLU A 24 -7.25 -4.98 4.69
C GLU A 24 -8.46 -4.61 3.82
N SER A 25 -8.40 -3.45 3.19
CA SER A 25 -9.47 -2.99 2.31
C SER A 25 -8.92 -2.26 1.09
N CYS A 26 -9.67 -2.35 -0.01
CA CYS A 26 -9.40 -1.67 -1.26
C CYS A 26 -10.66 -0.97 -1.77
N VAL A 27 -10.54 0.30 -2.12
CA VAL A 27 -11.57 1.07 -2.81
C VAL A 27 -10.97 1.55 -4.13
N GLY A 28 -11.61 1.24 -5.24
CA GLY A 28 -11.09 1.50 -6.58
C GLY A 28 -10.24 0.35 -7.13
N ASN A 29 -9.15 0.66 -7.80
CA ASN A 29 -8.25 -0.30 -8.41
C ASN A 29 -6.97 -0.45 -7.58
N CYS A 30 -6.92 -1.49 -6.78
CA CYS A 30 -5.75 -1.92 -6.02
C CYS A 30 -5.50 -3.40 -6.26
N GLY A 31 -4.28 -3.84 -6.02
CA GLY A 31 -3.95 -5.25 -6.16
C GLY A 31 -2.49 -5.56 -5.90
N VAL A 32 -2.10 -6.75 -6.33
CA VAL A 32 -0.71 -7.21 -6.31
C VAL A 32 -0.25 -7.39 -7.75
N ALA A 33 0.97 -6.97 -8.03
CA ALA A 33 1.61 -7.12 -9.33
C ALA A 33 3.05 -7.62 -9.19
N THR A 34 3.57 -8.14 -10.28
CA THR A 34 4.99 -8.43 -10.46
C THR A 34 5.63 -7.37 -11.36
N PRO A 35 6.96 -7.28 -11.41
CA PRO A 35 7.64 -6.32 -12.27
C PRO A 35 7.11 -6.32 -13.69
N ASN A 36 6.74 -5.15 -14.18
CA ASN A 36 6.35 -4.95 -15.57
C ASN A 36 6.66 -3.51 -15.99
N GLY A 37 7.14 -3.36 -17.22
CA GLY A 37 7.55 -2.07 -17.77
C GLY A 37 8.60 -1.39 -16.90
N ASP A 38 8.36 -0.12 -16.56
CA ASP A 38 9.28 0.72 -15.80
C ASP A 38 9.22 0.47 -14.28
N VAL A 39 8.23 -0.28 -13.79
CA VAL A 39 8.17 -0.67 -12.39
C VAL A 39 8.87 -2.01 -12.20
N THR A 40 10.13 -1.93 -11.76
CA THR A 40 11.00 -3.07 -11.48
C THR A 40 10.62 -3.78 -10.18
N ALA A 41 11.31 -4.87 -9.85
CA ALA A 41 11.20 -5.50 -8.53
C ALA A 41 11.55 -4.49 -7.42
N PRO A 42 10.80 -4.47 -6.31
CA PRO A 42 11.19 -3.65 -5.16
C PRO A 42 12.54 -4.10 -4.60
N PRO A 43 13.30 -3.21 -3.94
CA PRO A 43 14.64 -3.52 -3.42
C PRO A 43 14.67 -4.63 -2.37
N ALA A 44 13.53 -4.97 -1.77
CA ALA A 44 13.41 -5.98 -0.73
C ALA A 44 12.08 -6.76 -0.84
N PHE A 45 12.01 -7.96 -0.25
CA PHE A 45 10.79 -8.78 -0.06
C PHE A 45 10.20 -9.43 -1.31
N GLY A 46 11.05 -9.88 -2.21
CA GLY A 46 10.66 -10.63 -3.40
C GLY A 46 10.23 -9.75 -4.57
N PRO A 47 9.79 -10.35 -5.68
CA PRO A 47 9.50 -9.59 -6.89
C PRO A 47 8.14 -8.90 -6.87
N GLY A 48 7.21 -9.30 -5.99
CA GLY A 48 5.86 -8.78 -5.93
C GLY A 48 5.77 -7.45 -5.19
N TYR A 49 4.83 -6.63 -5.60
CA TYR A 49 4.47 -5.38 -4.94
C TYR A 49 2.95 -5.17 -4.97
N ARG A 50 2.43 -4.37 -4.05
CA ARG A 50 1.06 -3.88 -4.09
C ARG A 50 0.99 -2.60 -4.91
N PHE A 51 -0.20 -2.27 -5.39
CA PHE A 51 -0.43 -1.02 -6.11
C PHE A 51 -1.81 -0.43 -5.82
N VAL A 52 -1.92 0.87 -6.06
CA VAL A 52 -3.16 1.62 -6.28
C VAL A 52 -3.02 2.40 -7.58
N SER A 53 -4.11 2.51 -8.37
CA SER A 53 -4.09 3.22 -9.64
C SER A 53 -5.38 4.03 -9.84
N THR A 54 -5.29 5.15 -10.53
CA THR A 54 -6.46 5.92 -10.96
C THR A 54 -7.17 5.27 -12.14
N PHE A 55 -6.47 4.44 -12.94
CA PHE A 55 -7.10 3.62 -13.96
C PHE A 55 -8.10 2.65 -13.32
N GLY A 56 -9.37 2.76 -13.67
CA GLY A 56 -10.43 2.02 -13.02
C GLY A 56 -10.73 2.49 -11.58
N GLY A 57 -10.22 3.65 -11.19
CA GLY A 57 -10.49 4.29 -9.91
C GLY A 57 -11.94 4.74 -9.77
N ILE A 58 -12.37 4.96 -8.53
CA ILE A 58 -13.74 5.38 -8.18
C ILE A 58 -13.75 6.87 -7.86
N GLY A 59 -14.81 7.56 -8.25
CA GLY A 59 -15.01 8.98 -7.95
C GLY A 59 -14.94 9.26 -6.44
N GLY A 60 -14.07 10.18 -6.04
CA GLY A 60 -13.83 10.55 -4.65
C GLY A 60 -12.89 9.63 -3.86
N ALA A 61 -12.52 8.45 -4.39
CA ALA A 61 -11.57 7.57 -3.73
C ALA A 61 -10.13 8.09 -3.87
N GLY A 62 -9.26 7.68 -2.93
CA GLY A 62 -7.83 7.99 -2.96
C GLY A 62 -7.47 9.46 -2.71
N GLN A 63 -8.46 10.31 -2.42
CA GLN A 63 -8.22 11.71 -2.12
C GLN A 63 -7.57 11.89 -0.75
N LEU A 64 -6.56 12.76 -0.71
CA LEU A 64 -6.03 13.22 0.56
C LEU A 64 -6.99 14.26 1.16
N PRO A 65 -7.37 14.16 2.44
CA PRO A 65 -8.31 15.09 3.07
C PRO A 65 -7.91 16.56 2.86
N GLY A 66 -8.87 17.37 2.42
CA GLY A 66 -8.68 18.81 2.18
C GLY A 66 -8.02 19.18 0.84
N ILE A 67 -7.58 18.21 0.02
CA ILE A 67 -6.96 18.47 -1.28
C ILE A 67 -7.96 18.33 -2.42
N GLY A 68 -8.84 17.34 -2.35
CA GLY A 68 -9.75 17.02 -3.44
C GLY A 68 -9.10 16.18 -4.54
N GLY A 69 -9.86 15.92 -5.59
CA GLY A 69 -9.48 15.11 -6.74
C GLY A 69 -10.74 14.68 -7.51
N THR A 70 -10.60 13.80 -8.48
CA THR A 70 -11.72 13.33 -9.31
C THR A 70 -12.02 11.85 -9.05
N ASN A 71 -11.24 10.95 -9.58
CA ASN A 71 -11.32 9.51 -9.35
C ASN A 71 -9.96 9.00 -8.87
N GLY A 72 -9.97 7.91 -8.14
CA GLY A 72 -8.74 7.34 -7.61
C GLY A 72 -8.97 6.03 -6.89
N SER A 73 -7.97 5.62 -6.13
CA SER A 73 -7.97 4.37 -5.40
C SER A 73 -7.31 4.53 -4.03
N LEU A 74 -7.81 3.77 -3.08
CA LEU A 74 -7.34 3.75 -1.70
C LEU A 74 -7.15 2.31 -1.24
N TYR A 75 -5.97 1.98 -0.78
CA TYR A 75 -5.67 0.75 -0.07
C TYR A 75 -5.40 1.04 1.40
N THR A 76 -5.97 0.22 2.28
CA THR A 76 -5.73 0.28 3.73
C THR A 76 -5.26 -1.10 4.19
N THR A 77 -4.15 -1.16 4.91
CA THR A 77 -3.62 -2.40 5.49
C THR A 77 -4.53 -2.96 6.57
N SER A 78 -4.36 -4.22 6.92
CA SER A 78 -4.81 -4.71 8.22
C SER A 78 -4.22 -3.87 9.34
N SER A 79 -4.90 -3.83 10.48
CA SER A 79 -4.35 -3.15 11.66
C SER A 79 -3.16 -3.94 12.24
N PHE A 80 -2.17 -3.22 12.73
CA PHE A 80 -1.00 -3.75 13.42
C PHE A 80 -0.68 -2.91 14.66
N THR A 81 0.05 -3.48 15.60
CA THR A 81 0.52 -2.76 16.79
C THR A 81 1.99 -2.34 16.60
N ALA A 82 2.35 -1.19 17.13
CA ALA A 82 3.73 -0.74 17.21
C ALA A 82 3.96 -0.02 18.53
N ASP A 83 5.16 -0.21 19.10
CA ASP A 83 5.60 0.47 20.30
C ASP A 83 6.23 1.83 19.97
N ALA A 84 6.28 2.72 20.96
CA ALA A 84 7.05 3.95 20.82
C ALA A 84 8.55 3.61 20.65
N GLY A 85 9.16 4.19 19.61
CA GLY A 85 10.54 3.88 19.20
C GLY A 85 10.64 2.82 18.13
N SER A 86 9.58 2.07 17.80
CA SER A 86 9.57 1.11 16.71
C SER A 86 9.82 1.80 15.37
N GLN A 87 10.64 1.16 14.53
CA GLN A 87 10.96 1.65 13.21
C GLN A 87 10.05 1.03 12.15
N MET A 88 9.25 1.87 11.50
CA MET A 88 8.47 1.49 10.34
C MET A 88 9.26 1.77 9.06
N VAL A 89 9.23 0.81 8.13
CA VAL A 89 9.87 0.91 6.81
C VAL A 89 8.92 0.40 5.76
N PHE A 90 8.90 1.07 4.59
CA PHE A 90 8.32 0.57 3.36
C PHE A 90 8.99 1.22 2.15
N TYR A 91 8.75 0.65 0.96
CA TYR A 91 9.21 1.19 -0.32
C TYR A 91 8.01 1.62 -1.14
N PHE A 92 8.17 2.71 -1.89
CA PHE A 92 7.16 3.16 -2.85
C PHE A 92 7.81 3.61 -4.15
N ASN A 93 7.02 3.58 -5.22
CA ASN A 93 7.35 4.14 -6.54
C ASN A 93 6.10 4.85 -7.04
N PHE A 94 6.18 6.15 -7.24
CA PHE A 94 5.13 6.98 -7.82
C PHE A 94 5.31 7.03 -9.32
N ILE A 95 4.24 6.77 -10.07
CA ILE A 95 4.23 6.73 -11.52
C ILE A 95 3.07 7.58 -12.02
N THR A 96 3.33 8.49 -12.98
CA THR A 96 2.28 9.32 -13.56
C THR A 96 2.44 9.47 -15.07
N SER A 97 1.33 9.47 -15.80
CA SER A 97 1.24 9.90 -17.19
C SER A 97 0.70 11.32 -17.32
N ASP A 98 0.39 12.00 -16.20
CA ASP A 98 0.01 13.42 -16.15
C ASP A 98 0.74 14.16 -15.03
N GLY A 99 1.61 15.07 -15.40
CA GLY A 99 2.38 15.91 -14.47
C GLY A 99 2.28 17.40 -14.79
N THR A 100 1.25 17.80 -15.53
CA THR A 100 1.07 19.21 -15.88
C THR A 100 0.52 20.03 -14.71
N GLY A 101 0.79 21.34 -14.70
CA GLY A 101 0.25 22.22 -13.67
C GLY A 101 -1.28 22.38 -13.68
N SER A 102 -1.95 21.97 -14.77
CA SER A 102 -3.40 22.00 -14.89
C SER A 102 -4.07 20.74 -14.35
N PHE A 103 -3.38 19.59 -14.44
CA PHE A 103 -3.85 18.28 -14.03
C PHE A 103 -2.78 17.58 -13.20
N PRO A 104 -2.47 18.13 -12.00
CA PRO A 104 -1.39 17.60 -11.19
C PRO A 104 -1.89 16.45 -10.31
N ASP A 105 -1.95 15.28 -10.88
CA ASP A 105 -2.28 14.05 -10.19
C ASP A 105 -1.33 13.77 -9.03
N TYR A 106 -1.79 12.98 -8.07
CA TYR A 106 -0.98 12.75 -6.89
C TYR A 106 -1.19 11.36 -6.26
N ALA A 107 -0.21 10.98 -5.45
CA ALA A 107 -0.28 9.84 -4.55
C ALA A 107 0.23 10.21 -3.15
N TRP A 108 -0.09 9.40 -2.17
CA TRP A 108 0.28 9.62 -0.79
C TRP A 108 0.26 8.34 0.03
N ALA A 109 0.93 8.38 1.18
CA ALA A 109 0.71 7.40 2.25
C ALA A 109 0.59 8.08 3.60
N SER A 110 -0.20 7.49 4.48
CA SER A 110 -0.35 7.92 5.86
C SER A 110 -0.38 6.75 6.84
N LEU A 111 0.13 7.00 8.04
CA LEU A 111 -0.07 6.16 9.21
C LEU A 111 -1.25 6.71 9.99
N ASN A 112 -2.23 5.85 10.26
CA ASN A 112 -3.47 6.27 10.91
C ASN A 112 -3.67 5.51 12.21
N THR A 113 -4.12 6.21 13.22
CA THR A 113 -4.62 5.70 14.49
C THR A 113 -5.96 6.35 14.80
N ASP A 114 -6.61 6.02 15.91
CA ASP A 114 -7.90 6.59 16.29
C ASP A 114 -7.81 8.13 16.41
N GLY A 115 -8.31 8.80 15.37
CA GLY A 115 -8.43 10.27 15.32
C GLY A 115 -7.22 11.02 14.81
N GLU A 116 -6.11 10.37 14.44
CA GLU A 116 -4.92 11.01 13.88
C GLU A 116 -4.47 10.38 12.56
N GLN A 117 -4.10 11.24 11.60
CA GLN A 117 -3.52 10.85 10.31
C GLN A 117 -2.14 11.52 10.18
N LEU A 118 -1.09 10.71 10.19
CA LEU A 118 0.28 11.15 9.99
C LEU A 118 0.69 10.92 8.53
N VAL A 119 0.90 11.97 7.77
CA VAL A 119 1.33 11.88 6.36
C VAL A 119 2.78 11.41 6.30
N LEU A 120 3.03 10.27 5.68
CA LEU A 120 4.37 9.70 5.54
C LEU A 120 5.06 10.15 4.26
N PHE A 121 4.33 10.35 3.20
CA PHE A 121 4.75 11.08 2.00
C PHE A 121 3.54 11.56 1.23
N THR A 122 3.77 12.57 0.40
CA THR A 122 2.90 12.96 -0.71
C THR A 122 3.76 13.06 -1.95
N ALA A 123 3.24 12.60 -3.10
CA ALA A 123 3.93 12.66 -4.37
C ALA A 123 3.05 13.37 -5.40
N ARG A 124 3.61 14.35 -6.06
CA ARG A 124 2.99 15.11 -7.17
C ARG A 124 4.11 15.75 -7.97
N THR A 125 4.11 15.56 -9.25
CA THR A 125 5.04 16.26 -10.12
C THR A 125 4.40 17.47 -10.76
N VAL A 126 5.18 18.51 -10.95
CA VAL A 126 4.83 19.68 -11.76
C VAL A 126 6.06 20.04 -12.56
N VAL A 127 5.89 20.33 -13.83
CA VAL A 127 6.98 20.70 -14.75
C VAL A 127 7.87 21.79 -14.13
N GLY A 128 9.16 21.57 -14.16
CA GLY A 128 10.17 22.53 -13.67
C GLY A 128 10.49 22.43 -12.19
N LEU A 129 9.86 21.53 -11.42
CA LEU A 129 10.24 21.30 -10.03
C LEU A 129 11.33 20.23 -9.90
N ALA A 130 12.24 20.44 -8.93
CA ALA A 130 13.35 19.52 -8.71
C ALA A 130 12.95 18.23 -7.98
N ASN A 131 11.91 18.30 -7.14
CA ASN A 131 11.45 17.19 -6.31
C ASN A 131 9.97 16.89 -6.52
N THR A 132 9.65 15.61 -6.51
CA THR A 132 8.29 15.09 -6.59
C THR A 132 7.71 14.81 -5.21
N VAL A 133 8.56 14.58 -4.20
CA VAL A 133 8.18 14.31 -2.80
C VAL A 133 8.91 15.29 -1.88
N PRO A 134 8.21 16.03 -1.00
CA PRO A 134 6.74 16.12 -0.91
C PRO A 134 6.14 16.76 -2.17
N GLY A 135 4.92 16.33 -2.50
CA GLY A 135 4.23 16.79 -3.71
C GLY A 135 3.90 18.27 -3.66
N PHE A 136 4.06 18.96 -4.78
CA PHE A 136 3.76 20.38 -4.88
C PHE A 136 2.32 20.72 -4.48
N GLY A 137 2.17 21.66 -3.55
CA GLY A 137 0.85 22.08 -3.06
C GLY A 137 0.12 21.03 -2.20
N LEU A 138 0.80 19.97 -1.79
CA LEU A 138 0.29 18.94 -0.88
C LEU A 138 0.89 19.10 0.52
N PRO A 139 0.28 18.50 1.55
CA PRO A 139 0.86 18.45 2.89
C PRO A 139 2.27 17.88 2.89
N GLY A 140 3.13 18.43 3.72
CA GLY A 140 4.45 17.88 3.98
C GLY A 140 4.39 16.58 4.79
N MET A 141 5.54 15.90 4.87
CA MET A 141 5.69 14.69 5.67
C MET A 141 5.66 15.00 7.16
N ALA A 142 5.17 14.05 7.96
CA ALA A 142 5.24 14.12 9.41
C ALA A 142 6.71 14.25 9.88
N PRO A 143 6.97 14.98 10.99
CA PRO A 143 8.30 15.04 11.57
C PRO A 143 8.85 13.65 11.87
N GLY A 144 10.12 13.41 11.53
CA GLY A 144 10.78 12.11 11.73
C GLY A 144 10.68 11.14 10.56
N VAL A 145 9.95 11.46 9.50
CA VAL A 145 10.01 10.69 8.24
C VAL A 145 11.33 10.97 7.52
N VAL A 146 12.01 9.91 7.11
CA VAL A 146 13.25 9.95 6.33
C VAL A 146 13.05 9.17 5.04
N LEU A 147 13.44 9.78 3.92
CA LEU A 147 13.40 9.16 2.60
C LEU A 147 14.83 8.81 2.11
N ASP A 148 14.92 7.69 1.38
CA ASP A 148 16.14 7.29 0.69
C ASP A 148 15.79 6.79 -0.73
N PRO A 149 16.22 7.50 -1.80
CA PRO A 149 16.97 8.76 -1.75
C PRO A 149 16.16 9.92 -1.18
N ALA A 150 16.84 10.84 -0.46
CA ALA A 150 16.21 12.00 0.17
C ALA A 150 15.67 13.00 -0.87
N THR A 151 16.28 13.06 -2.04
CA THR A 151 15.80 13.80 -3.21
C THR A 151 15.11 12.84 -4.15
N THR A 152 13.86 13.12 -4.49
CA THR A 152 13.01 12.23 -5.31
C THR A 152 12.55 12.94 -6.58
N PRO A 153 13.44 13.13 -7.58
CA PRO A 153 13.04 13.66 -8.87
C PRO A 153 12.20 12.66 -9.64
N ILE A 154 11.42 13.12 -10.61
CA ILE A 154 10.86 12.26 -11.64
C ILE A 154 11.97 11.86 -12.62
N THR A 155 12.09 10.58 -12.92
CA THR A 155 12.73 10.09 -14.13
C THR A 155 11.74 10.33 -15.25
N PRO A 156 11.98 11.31 -16.14
CA PRO A 156 10.98 11.73 -17.11
C PRO A 156 10.81 10.68 -18.20
N GLY A 157 9.58 10.50 -18.64
CA GLY A 157 9.24 9.57 -19.72
C GLY A 157 7.77 9.24 -19.76
N ALA A 158 7.32 8.65 -20.86
CA ALA A 158 6.03 8.01 -20.98
C ALA A 158 6.14 6.63 -20.32
N SER A 159 5.79 6.52 -19.04
CA SER A 159 6.01 5.30 -18.28
C SER A 159 5.17 4.13 -18.78
N ASN A 160 5.85 3.02 -19.09
CA ASN A 160 5.21 1.76 -19.40
C ASN A 160 4.96 1.02 -18.10
N TRP A 161 3.72 0.93 -17.66
CA TRP A 161 3.29 0.18 -16.52
C TRP A 161 1.84 -0.28 -16.69
N ALA A 162 1.60 -1.58 -16.65
CA ALA A 162 0.30 -2.16 -17.00
C ALA A 162 -0.85 -1.62 -16.11
N GLN A 163 -0.57 -1.20 -14.89
CA GLN A 163 -1.56 -0.66 -13.97
C GLN A 163 -2.03 0.76 -14.31
N LEU A 164 -1.37 1.46 -15.22
CA LEU A 164 -1.88 2.71 -15.84
C LEU A 164 -2.91 2.45 -16.95
N GLY A 165 -3.20 1.18 -17.25
CA GLY A 165 -4.20 0.82 -18.26
C GLY A 165 -3.94 1.44 -19.62
N SER A 166 -4.91 2.16 -20.16
CA SER A 166 -4.79 2.83 -21.47
C SER A 166 -3.80 3.98 -21.48
N SER A 167 -3.38 4.48 -20.34
CA SER A 167 -2.39 5.56 -20.19
C SER A 167 -0.96 5.03 -20.13
N SER A 168 -0.76 3.70 -20.09
CA SER A 168 0.57 3.08 -20.12
C SER A 168 1.29 3.43 -21.44
N GLY A 169 2.50 3.96 -21.34
CA GLY A 169 3.28 4.43 -22.48
C GLY A 169 2.84 5.79 -23.04
N ALA A 170 1.91 6.46 -22.37
CA ALA A 170 1.47 7.80 -22.74
C ALA A 170 2.03 8.86 -21.77
N CYS A 171 2.04 10.11 -22.24
CA CYS A 171 2.33 11.29 -21.44
C CYS A 171 1.50 12.46 -21.95
N TYR A 172 0.71 13.07 -21.09
CA TYR A 172 -0.11 14.21 -21.47
C TYR A 172 0.75 15.37 -21.97
N MET A 173 0.36 16.00 -23.06
CA MET A 173 1.12 17.06 -23.74
C MET A 173 2.56 16.67 -24.18
N GLY A 174 2.92 15.39 -24.13
CA GLY A 174 4.20 14.89 -24.59
C GLY A 174 5.30 14.88 -23.54
N LEU A 175 6.46 14.34 -23.91
CA LEU A 175 7.61 14.20 -23.03
C LEU A 175 8.10 15.55 -22.51
N GLY A 176 8.52 15.60 -21.26
CA GLY A 176 8.97 16.81 -20.58
C GLY A 176 7.89 17.55 -19.78
N ASN A 177 6.64 17.07 -19.80
CA ASN A 177 5.52 17.65 -19.06
C ASN A 177 5.27 16.99 -17.71
N GLY A 178 6.32 16.52 -17.04
CA GLY A 178 6.26 15.98 -15.67
C GLY A 178 5.82 14.53 -15.58
N CYS A 179 5.53 13.83 -16.69
CA CYS A 179 5.30 12.40 -16.69
C CYS A 179 6.57 11.62 -16.35
N GLY A 180 6.41 10.46 -15.72
CA GLY A 180 7.52 9.59 -15.38
C GLY A 180 7.30 8.82 -14.09
N SER A 181 8.38 8.35 -13.50
CA SER A 181 8.38 7.64 -12.22
C SER A 181 9.48 8.13 -11.29
N THR A 182 9.26 7.99 -9.99
CA THR A 182 10.30 8.27 -8.98
C THR A 182 11.36 7.17 -8.92
N GLY A 183 11.08 5.99 -9.48
CA GLY A 183 11.76 4.78 -9.07
C GLY A 183 11.39 4.41 -7.62
N TRP A 184 12.03 3.37 -7.10
CA TRP A 184 11.79 2.95 -5.71
C TRP A 184 12.45 3.89 -4.72
N VAL A 185 11.65 4.36 -3.78
CA VAL A 185 12.07 5.22 -2.65
C VAL A 185 11.73 4.48 -1.36
N LYS A 186 12.70 4.41 -0.46
CA LYS A 186 12.50 3.89 0.89
C LYS A 186 11.98 5.01 1.80
N SER A 187 10.89 4.76 2.50
CA SER A 187 10.39 5.62 3.58
C SER A 187 10.64 4.93 4.92
N THR A 188 11.19 5.68 5.87
CA THR A 188 11.43 5.23 7.24
C THR A 188 10.80 6.23 8.20
N TYR A 189 10.08 5.72 9.19
CA TYR A 189 9.47 6.53 10.25
C TYR A 189 9.66 5.86 11.60
N THR A 190 10.00 6.63 12.62
CA THR A 190 10.05 6.13 14.00
C THR A 190 8.73 6.46 14.69
N VAL A 191 8.00 5.43 15.09
CA VAL A 191 6.72 5.56 15.80
C VAL A 191 6.96 6.29 17.13
N THR A 192 6.21 7.34 17.39
CA THR A 192 6.39 8.18 18.59
C THR A 192 5.51 7.78 19.75
N VAL A 193 4.38 7.13 19.49
CA VAL A 193 3.40 6.70 20.50
C VAL A 193 3.08 5.22 20.27
N ALA A 194 3.05 4.43 21.32
CA ALA A 194 2.61 3.04 21.22
C ALA A 194 1.11 2.97 20.90
N GLY A 195 0.70 2.10 19.99
CA GLY A 195 -0.70 2.03 19.59
C GLY A 195 -1.02 0.98 18.54
N THR A 196 -2.28 0.97 18.12
CA THR A 196 -2.76 0.21 16.97
C THR A 196 -2.92 1.13 15.77
N TYR A 197 -2.36 0.72 14.65
CA TYR A 197 -2.22 1.52 13.44
C TYR A 197 -2.75 0.80 12.21
N THR A 198 -3.10 1.59 11.19
CA THR A 198 -3.25 1.15 9.80
C THR A 198 -2.41 2.05 8.91
N LEU A 199 -1.91 1.51 7.80
CA LEU A 199 -1.34 2.31 6.71
C LEU A 199 -2.36 2.47 5.61
N GLN A 200 -2.42 3.67 5.06
CA GLN A 200 -3.19 3.97 3.86
C GLN A 200 -2.27 4.42 2.74
N PHE A 201 -2.57 3.94 1.53
CA PHE A 201 -1.93 4.35 0.29
C PHE A 201 -3.01 4.80 -0.67
N GLY A 202 -2.96 6.04 -1.09
CA GLY A 202 -3.95 6.65 -1.97
C GLY A 202 -3.32 7.23 -3.23
N THR A 203 -4.08 7.23 -4.32
CA THR A 203 -3.79 7.98 -5.54
C THR A 203 -5.07 8.58 -6.10
N SER A 204 -5.00 9.77 -6.64
CA SER A 204 -6.14 10.46 -7.24
C SER A 204 -5.72 11.29 -8.45
N ASN A 205 -6.52 11.20 -9.50
CA ASN A 205 -6.50 12.20 -10.56
C ASN A 205 -6.98 13.54 -10.03
N PHE A 206 -6.50 14.62 -10.62
CA PHE A 206 -6.84 15.99 -10.23
C PHE A 206 -7.18 16.84 -11.45
N GLY A 207 -8.38 17.39 -11.46
CA GLY A 207 -8.87 18.24 -12.54
C GLY A 207 -9.65 17.50 -13.62
N ASP A 208 -9.24 16.29 -13.96
CA ASP A 208 -9.95 15.42 -14.91
C ASP A 208 -9.95 13.94 -14.46
N THR A 209 -10.12 13.00 -15.38
CA THR A 209 -10.11 11.55 -15.12
C THR A 209 -9.32 10.79 -16.20
N ALA A 210 -8.41 11.48 -16.88
CA ALA A 210 -7.61 10.95 -17.97
C ALA A 210 -6.11 10.97 -17.61
N TYR A 211 -5.31 10.20 -18.33
CA TYR A 211 -3.86 10.11 -18.12
C TYR A 211 -3.49 9.64 -16.72
N ASP A 212 -3.78 8.39 -16.47
CA ASP A 212 -3.73 7.75 -15.17
C ASP A 212 -2.40 7.87 -14.43
N THR A 213 -2.52 7.86 -13.13
CA THR A 213 -1.44 7.91 -12.14
C THR A 213 -1.56 6.73 -11.19
N GLY A 214 -0.44 6.26 -10.67
CA GLY A 214 -0.46 5.17 -9.71
C GLY A 214 0.72 5.18 -8.75
N LEU A 215 0.63 4.29 -7.79
CA LEU A 215 1.62 4.07 -6.74
C LEU A 215 1.84 2.58 -6.58
N ALA A 216 3.06 2.13 -6.79
CA ALA A 216 3.52 0.81 -6.37
C ALA A 216 4.15 0.92 -4.98
N PHE A 217 3.91 -0.06 -4.09
CA PHE A 217 4.48 -0.09 -2.74
C PHE A 217 4.73 -1.52 -2.28
N SER A 218 5.71 -1.70 -1.40
CA SER A 218 6.12 -3.02 -0.92
C SER A 218 6.94 -2.93 0.37
N GLY A 219 7.14 -4.07 1.03
CA GLY A 219 8.09 -4.22 2.12
C GLY A 219 7.69 -3.48 3.40
N ILE A 220 6.38 -3.44 3.70
CA ILE A 220 5.89 -2.80 4.92
C ILE A 220 6.32 -3.61 6.14
N GLN A 221 7.13 -3.01 7.00
CA GLN A 221 7.71 -3.63 8.19
C GLN A 221 7.63 -2.73 9.41
N ILE A 222 7.54 -3.39 10.56
CA ILE A 222 7.78 -2.79 11.88
C ILE A 222 8.92 -3.60 12.51
N ASP A 223 10.01 -2.94 12.86
CA ASP A 223 11.22 -3.55 13.46
C ASP A 223 11.71 -4.80 12.70
N GLY A 224 11.66 -4.74 11.37
CA GLY A 224 12.05 -5.84 10.48
C GLY A 224 11.01 -6.95 10.31
N THR A 225 9.88 -6.90 11.03
CA THR A 225 8.78 -7.85 10.85
C THR A 225 7.81 -7.34 9.79
N VAL A 226 7.54 -8.13 8.75
CA VAL A 226 6.60 -7.78 7.70
C VAL A 226 5.18 -7.79 8.25
N VAL A 227 4.47 -6.66 8.14
CA VAL A 227 3.11 -6.50 8.66
C VAL A 227 2.03 -6.58 7.58
N ASP A 228 2.40 -6.43 6.31
CA ASP A 228 1.51 -6.58 5.18
C ASP A 228 2.24 -7.20 3.98
N PRO A 229 2.43 -8.53 3.98
CA PRO A 229 3.08 -9.19 2.87
C PRO A 229 2.20 -9.11 1.61
N PRO A 230 2.77 -8.85 0.42
CA PRO A 230 2.04 -9.02 -0.81
C PRO A 230 1.62 -10.50 -0.93
N VAL A 231 0.31 -10.76 -0.98
CA VAL A 231 -0.22 -12.13 -1.09
C VAL A 231 0.01 -12.60 -2.53
N VAL A 232 1.18 -13.15 -2.80
CA VAL A 232 1.40 -13.95 -4.00
C VAL A 232 0.98 -15.38 -3.64
N PRO A 233 -0.01 -15.99 -4.32
CA PRO A 233 -0.33 -17.39 -4.09
C PRO A 233 0.94 -18.22 -4.28
N GLU A 234 1.41 -18.84 -3.21
CA GLU A 234 2.65 -19.61 -3.25
C GLU A 234 2.49 -20.78 -4.22
N PRO A 235 3.53 -21.08 -5.04
CA PRO A 235 3.50 -22.26 -5.92
C PRO A 235 3.14 -23.55 -5.19
N ALA A 236 3.48 -23.65 -3.89
CA ALA A 236 3.12 -24.75 -3.01
C ALA A 236 1.59 -24.90 -2.84
N THR A 237 0.83 -23.82 -2.75
CA THR A 237 -0.63 -23.84 -2.64
C THR A 237 -1.26 -24.41 -3.92
N TRP A 238 -0.75 -24.02 -5.08
CA TRP A 238 -1.18 -24.57 -6.37
C TRP A 238 -0.81 -26.05 -6.51
N ALA A 239 0.42 -26.44 -6.10
CA ALA A 239 0.86 -27.82 -6.12
C ALA A 239 0.00 -28.71 -5.21
N MET A 240 -0.32 -28.25 -4.00
CA MET A 240 -1.20 -28.96 -3.07
C MET A 240 -2.64 -29.09 -3.61
N MET A 241 -3.16 -28.06 -4.25
CA MET A 241 -4.49 -28.10 -4.87
C MET A 241 -4.52 -29.13 -6.02
N ILE A 242 -3.53 -29.10 -6.92
CA ILE A 242 -3.40 -30.05 -8.03
C ILE A 242 -3.22 -31.48 -7.50
N ALA A 243 -2.36 -31.69 -6.50
CA ALA A 243 -2.16 -32.99 -5.87
C ALA A 243 -3.43 -33.51 -5.20
N GLY A 244 -4.17 -32.64 -4.49
CA GLY A 244 -5.44 -32.99 -3.86
C GLY A 244 -6.49 -33.43 -4.87
N PHE A 245 -6.71 -32.67 -5.92
CA PHE A 245 -7.66 -33.06 -7.00
C PHE A 245 -7.19 -34.32 -7.77
N GLY A 246 -5.87 -34.44 -7.97
CA GLY A 246 -5.30 -35.65 -8.59
C GLY A 246 -5.57 -36.91 -7.78
N LEU A 247 -5.38 -36.90 -6.48
CA LEU A 247 -5.65 -38.03 -5.59
C LEU A 247 -7.11 -38.38 -5.53
N VAL A 248 -8.01 -37.39 -5.46
CA VAL A 248 -9.47 -37.64 -5.52
C VAL A 248 -9.86 -38.28 -6.85
N GLY A 249 -9.31 -37.78 -7.96
CA GLY A 249 -9.57 -38.35 -9.30
C GLY A 249 -9.15 -39.83 -9.43
N VAL A 250 -7.94 -40.16 -8.89
CA VAL A 250 -7.47 -41.56 -8.86
C VAL A 250 -8.32 -42.45 -7.98
N ALA A 251 -8.75 -41.97 -6.81
CA ALA A 251 -9.62 -42.73 -5.90
C ALA A 251 -11.01 -43.06 -6.52
N VAL A 252 -11.60 -42.05 -7.19
CA VAL A 252 -12.89 -42.23 -7.90
C VAL A 252 -12.76 -43.23 -9.07
N ARG A 253 -11.66 -43.17 -9.84
CA ARG A 253 -11.41 -44.08 -10.95
C ARG A 253 -11.22 -45.54 -10.48
N ARG A 254 -10.52 -45.76 -9.36
CA ARG A 254 -10.34 -47.12 -8.80
C ARG A 254 -11.66 -47.75 -8.34
N ARG A 255 -12.58 -46.95 -7.78
CA ARG A 255 -13.90 -47.45 -7.37
C ARG A 255 -14.77 -47.95 -8.55
N ARG A 256 -14.59 -47.42 -9.76
CA ARG A 256 -15.34 -47.83 -10.95
C ARG A 256 -14.84 -49.15 -11.56
N VAL A 257 -13.62 -49.58 -11.27
CA VAL A 257 -13.01 -50.79 -11.81
C VAL A 257 -13.37 -52.04 -10.98
N VAL A 258 -13.89 -51.90 -9.77
CA VAL A 258 -14.25 -53.03 -8.86
C VAL A 258 -15.72 -53.46 -9.02
N VAL A 259 -16.51 -52.81 -9.87
CA VAL A 259 -17.96 -53.13 -10.10
C VAL A 259 -18.20 -53.69 -11.52
N ALA A 260 -17.19 -54.29 -12.17
CA ALA A 260 -17.34 -54.98 -13.45
C ALA A 260 -17.00 -56.48 -13.30
#